data_3f9673615ac1f2104c1b818afbd635d7
#
_entry.id   3f9673615ac1f2104c1b818afbd635d7
#
_cell.length_a   1.000
_cell.length_b   1.000
_cell.length_c   1.000
_cell.angle_alpha   90.00
_cell.angle_beta   90.00
_cell.angle_gamma   90.00
#
_symmetry.space_group_name_H-M   'P 1'
#
loop_
_entity.id
_entity.type
_entity.pdbx_description
1 polymer ?
#
loop_
_entity_poly.entity_id
_entity_poly.type
_entity_poly.pdbx_seq_one_letter_code
_entity_poly.pdbx_strand_id
1 'polypeptide(L)'
;MSLRRARGENYVETDWLPSKHIEPTTRAAYVSNLTKHFFPFFGRKQLHQITPGLVQDWVTRAAADGLSARSIRKYHTMLHSIFARAVRDGLIVANPCADTELPKVIATKQRTLTPQEFDLLLDAIPERYRLMVETAIETGMRWGELIALKPRHIDFLRKTITVTDTIMEVSKRHSPTGERYVPKPYPKDNEPRTFGVSQYWLDQVAQHIKNRSLGRDDLLFATTAGTPISRNTFRTRIWLPAVKTSGVEFNVRMHDLRHAHASWLLAGGSDLASVMDRLGHAHIQTTEKYLHAPADADQKNLTALDKIRNSPSGSHPEPTGE
;
A
#
# COMPACT_ATOMS: atom_id res chain seq x y z
N MET A 1 5.87 41.50 -10.96
CA MET A 1 6.52 41.01 -9.72
C MET A 1 7.72 40.17 -10.12
N SER A 2 8.95 40.53 -9.72
CA SER A 2 10.14 39.85 -10.21
C SER A 2 10.16 38.40 -9.69
N LEU A 3 10.07 37.42 -10.58
CA LEU A 3 10.07 35.97 -10.31
C LEU A 3 11.25 35.52 -9.42
N ARG A 4 12.38 36.27 -9.44
CA ARG A 4 13.59 35.98 -8.63
C ARG A 4 13.42 36.14 -7.11
N ARG A 5 12.29 36.70 -6.59
CA ARG A 5 12.06 36.94 -5.16
C ARG A 5 11.01 36.00 -4.55
N ALA A 6 10.63 34.92 -5.22
CA ALA A 6 9.66 33.99 -4.68
C ALA A 6 10.21 33.28 -3.43
N ARG A 7 9.45 33.35 -2.32
CA ARG A 7 9.73 32.56 -1.10
C ARG A 7 9.39 31.12 -1.35
N GLY A 8 10.11 30.21 -0.70
CA GLY A 8 9.95 28.78 -0.90
C GLY A 8 8.51 28.28 -0.67
N GLU A 9 7.85 28.73 0.40
CA GLU A 9 6.46 28.36 0.70
C GLU A 9 5.51 28.85 -0.39
N ASN A 10 5.55 30.12 -0.73
CA ASN A 10 4.68 30.71 -1.75
C ASN A 10 4.84 30.00 -3.11
N TYR A 11 6.07 29.77 -3.57
CA TYR A 11 6.32 29.06 -4.83
C TYR A 11 5.76 27.63 -4.82
N VAL A 12 5.93 26.94 -3.71
CA VAL A 12 5.39 25.58 -3.58
C VAL A 12 3.87 25.56 -3.65
N GLU A 13 3.20 26.52 -3.01
CA GLU A 13 1.74 26.57 -2.95
C GLU A 13 1.09 27.08 -4.23
N THR A 14 1.70 28.10 -4.89
CA THR A 14 1.10 28.75 -6.07
C THR A 14 1.53 28.13 -7.39
N ASP A 15 2.72 27.53 -7.48
CA ASP A 15 3.30 27.10 -8.75
C ASP A 15 3.58 25.59 -8.79
N TRP A 16 4.34 25.05 -7.81
CA TRP A 16 4.77 23.68 -7.86
C TRP A 16 3.66 22.67 -7.56
N LEU A 17 2.91 22.86 -6.47
CA LEU A 17 1.87 21.92 -6.06
C LEU A 17 0.65 21.91 -7.00
N PRO A 18 0.18 23.07 -7.53
CA PRO A 18 -0.87 23.08 -8.54
C PRO A 18 -0.49 22.40 -9.85
N SER A 19 0.80 22.46 -10.24
CA SER A 19 1.29 21.81 -11.47
C SER A 19 1.37 20.28 -11.39
N LYS A 20 1.08 19.68 -10.23
CA LYS A 20 1.14 18.22 -10.05
C LYS A 20 -0.20 17.57 -10.33
N HIS A 21 -0.22 16.70 -11.33
CA HIS A 21 -1.35 15.80 -11.60
C HIS A 21 -1.21 14.57 -10.68
N ILE A 22 -1.65 14.70 -9.45
CA ILE A 22 -1.55 13.68 -8.40
C ILE A 22 -2.88 13.46 -7.71
N GLU A 23 -3.05 12.24 -7.20
CA GLU A 23 -4.23 11.85 -6.43
C GLU A 23 -4.44 12.72 -5.18
N PRO A 24 -5.70 12.99 -4.78
CA PRO A 24 -6.01 13.80 -3.61
C PRO A 24 -5.31 13.35 -2.33
N THR A 25 -5.17 12.04 -2.11
CA THR A 25 -4.43 11.47 -0.97
C THR A 25 -2.94 11.78 -1.03
N THR A 26 -2.34 11.76 -2.22
CA THR A 26 -0.94 12.13 -2.43
C THR A 26 -0.74 13.62 -2.21
N ARG A 27 -1.67 14.45 -2.70
CA ARG A 27 -1.65 15.89 -2.47
C ARG A 27 -1.74 16.22 -0.97
N ALA A 28 -2.66 15.58 -0.23
CA ALA A 28 -2.78 15.73 1.21
C ALA A 28 -1.51 15.33 1.95
N ALA A 29 -0.87 14.24 1.54
CA ALA A 29 0.40 13.81 2.10
C ALA A 29 1.54 14.79 1.79
N TYR A 30 1.58 15.36 0.58
CA TYR A 30 2.56 16.39 0.21
C TYR A 30 2.39 17.64 1.07
N VAL A 31 1.17 18.18 1.18
CA VAL A 31 0.88 19.34 2.04
C VAL A 31 1.33 19.06 3.47
N SER A 32 0.95 17.92 4.04
CA SER A 32 1.34 17.56 5.41
C SER A 32 2.86 17.49 5.59
N ASN A 33 3.58 16.88 4.64
CA ASN A 33 5.03 16.74 4.71
C ASN A 33 5.74 18.11 4.54
N LEU A 34 5.25 18.94 3.62
CA LEU A 34 5.76 20.29 3.40
C LEU A 34 5.60 21.15 4.64
N THR A 35 4.40 21.16 5.23
CA THR A 35 4.12 21.94 6.43
C THR A 35 4.95 21.52 7.64
N LYS A 36 5.18 20.20 7.79
CA LYS A 36 5.93 19.68 8.96
C LYS A 36 7.44 19.75 8.78
N HIS A 37 7.96 19.50 7.59
CA HIS A 37 9.38 19.22 7.41
C HIS A 37 10.10 20.19 6.46
N PHE A 38 9.36 20.91 5.62
CA PHE A 38 9.94 21.85 4.65
C PHE A 38 9.74 23.31 5.08
N PHE A 39 8.52 23.75 5.29
CA PHE A 39 8.22 25.16 5.55
C PHE A 39 8.88 25.73 6.82
N PRO A 40 9.02 24.98 7.92
CA PRO A 40 9.72 25.48 9.09
C PRO A 40 11.19 25.84 8.83
N PHE A 41 11.83 25.17 7.86
CA PHE A 41 13.25 25.35 7.57
C PHE A 41 13.49 26.26 6.35
N PHE A 42 12.72 26.09 5.29
CA PHE A 42 12.93 26.75 4.00
C PHE A 42 11.84 27.78 3.62
N GLY A 43 10.63 27.69 4.17
CA GLY A 43 9.47 28.39 3.68
C GLY A 43 9.60 29.92 3.59
N ARG A 44 10.29 30.50 4.57
CA ARG A 44 10.51 31.98 4.62
C ARG A 44 11.68 32.44 3.77
N LYS A 45 12.57 31.53 3.31
CA LYS A 45 13.74 31.86 2.49
C LYS A 45 13.33 32.07 1.04
N GLN A 46 14.03 32.95 0.35
CA GLN A 46 13.91 33.05 -1.10
C GLN A 46 14.60 31.84 -1.76
N LEU A 47 14.05 31.34 -2.87
CA LEU A 47 14.55 30.13 -3.52
C LEU A 47 16.06 30.18 -3.82
N HIS A 48 16.58 31.33 -4.28
CA HIS A 48 18.00 31.52 -4.58
C HIS A 48 18.91 31.57 -3.33
N GLN A 49 18.33 31.73 -2.13
CA GLN A 49 19.08 31.71 -0.86
C GLN A 49 19.22 30.28 -0.30
N ILE A 50 18.52 29.32 -0.90
CA ILE A 50 18.61 27.93 -0.46
C ILE A 50 19.79 27.29 -1.18
N THR A 51 20.88 27.13 -0.44
CA THR A 51 22.15 26.58 -0.91
C THR A 51 22.25 25.07 -0.66
N PRO A 52 23.16 24.34 -1.32
CA PRO A 52 23.43 22.93 -1.01
C PRO A 52 23.77 22.70 0.47
N GLY A 53 24.55 23.60 1.09
CA GLY A 53 24.86 23.53 2.52
C GLY A 53 23.63 23.59 3.40
N LEU A 54 22.65 24.47 3.09
CA LEU A 54 21.39 24.54 3.83
C LEU A 54 20.54 23.26 3.66
N VAL A 55 20.60 22.61 2.50
CA VAL A 55 19.91 21.31 2.30
C VAL A 55 20.58 20.22 3.13
N GLN A 56 21.92 20.21 3.18
CA GLN A 56 22.69 19.29 4.00
C GLN A 56 22.42 19.49 5.50
N ASP A 57 22.36 20.75 5.96
CA ASP A 57 22.00 21.09 7.35
C ASP A 57 20.61 20.58 7.72
N TRP A 58 19.66 20.72 6.80
CA TRP A 58 18.31 20.17 6.99
C TRP A 58 18.32 18.64 7.14
N VAL A 59 19.09 17.92 6.32
CA VAL A 59 19.25 16.45 6.41
C VAL A 59 19.82 16.07 7.76
N THR A 60 20.89 16.74 8.20
CA THR A 60 21.55 16.50 9.48
C THR A 60 20.58 16.72 10.65
N ARG A 61 19.85 17.84 10.63
CA ARG A 61 18.89 18.17 11.66
C ARG A 61 17.71 17.21 11.67
N ALA A 62 17.17 16.84 10.50
CA ALA A 62 16.08 15.87 10.40
C ALA A 62 16.48 14.49 10.99
N ALA A 63 17.74 14.08 10.81
CA ALA A 63 18.26 12.86 11.43
C ALA A 63 18.40 13.01 12.96
N ALA A 64 18.88 14.15 13.44
CA ALA A 64 18.99 14.44 14.87
C ALA A 64 17.60 14.51 15.57
N ASP A 65 16.58 15.00 14.85
CA ASP A 65 15.19 15.05 15.30
C ASP A 65 14.49 13.65 15.24
N GLY A 66 15.24 12.58 14.90
CA GLY A 66 14.76 11.19 14.95
C GLY A 66 14.00 10.73 13.69
N LEU A 67 14.06 11.45 12.58
CA LEU A 67 13.47 10.97 11.33
C LEU A 67 14.28 9.78 10.79
N SER A 68 13.57 8.73 10.34
CA SER A 68 14.24 7.58 9.73
C SER A 68 14.91 7.96 8.41
N ALA A 69 16.03 7.30 8.07
CA ALA A 69 16.73 7.46 6.80
C ALA A 69 15.79 7.35 5.58
N ARG A 70 14.81 6.44 5.62
CA ARG A 70 13.78 6.28 4.57
C ARG A 70 12.88 7.50 4.45
N SER A 71 12.49 8.10 5.58
CA SER A 71 11.66 9.32 5.59
C SER A 71 12.44 10.52 5.06
N ILE A 72 13.71 10.68 5.49
CA ILE A 72 14.58 11.75 5.03
C ILE A 72 14.77 11.66 3.50
N ARG A 73 15.08 10.47 2.96
CA ARG A 73 15.21 10.27 1.50
C ARG A 73 13.92 10.59 0.75
N LYS A 74 12.78 10.17 1.27
CA LYS A 74 11.46 10.48 0.68
C LYS A 74 11.21 11.99 0.63
N TYR A 75 11.50 12.71 1.70
CA TYR A 75 11.30 14.16 1.76
C TYR A 75 12.32 14.90 0.90
N HIS A 76 13.57 14.43 0.87
CA HIS A 76 14.60 14.96 -0.03
C HIS A 76 14.21 14.80 -1.51
N THR A 77 13.66 13.65 -1.91
CA THR A 77 13.13 13.45 -3.28
C THR A 77 12.04 14.47 -3.62
N MET A 78 11.18 14.79 -2.67
CA MET A 78 10.17 15.83 -2.85
C MET A 78 10.80 17.21 -2.99
N LEU A 79 11.77 17.56 -2.14
CA LEU A 79 12.56 18.80 -2.23
C LEU A 79 13.26 18.93 -3.58
N HIS A 80 13.96 17.88 -4.00
CA HIS A 80 14.64 17.81 -5.28
C HIS A 80 13.66 18.11 -6.44
N SER A 81 12.44 17.55 -6.39
CA SER A 81 11.41 17.81 -7.40
C SER A 81 10.92 19.26 -7.42
N ILE A 82 10.85 19.91 -6.25
CA ILE A 82 10.49 21.35 -6.14
C ILE A 82 11.58 22.20 -6.80
N PHE A 83 12.83 22.00 -6.43
CA PHE A 83 13.94 22.79 -6.97
C PHE A 83 14.24 22.47 -8.44
N ALA A 84 14.07 21.22 -8.88
CA ALA A 84 14.17 20.89 -10.30
C ALA A 84 13.13 21.65 -11.15
N ARG A 85 11.95 21.88 -10.60
CA ARG A 85 10.94 22.73 -11.26
C ARG A 85 11.37 24.20 -11.21
N ALA A 86 11.89 24.71 -10.09
CA ALA A 86 12.37 26.10 -9.98
C ALA A 86 13.51 26.40 -10.93
N VAL A 87 14.39 25.43 -11.23
CA VAL A 87 15.43 25.55 -12.28
C VAL A 87 14.80 25.69 -13.66
N ARG A 88 13.83 24.85 -14.00
CA ARG A 88 13.12 24.95 -15.29
C ARG A 88 12.34 26.25 -15.47
N ASP A 89 11.81 26.80 -14.38
CA ASP A 89 11.10 28.07 -14.38
C ASP A 89 12.08 29.29 -14.37
N GLY A 90 13.42 29.04 -14.40
CA GLY A 90 14.45 30.08 -14.43
C GLY A 90 14.61 30.88 -13.13
N LEU A 91 14.06 30.37 -12.01
CA LEU A 91 14.09 31.04 -10.71
C LEU A 91 15.43 30.86 -9.98
N ILE A 92 16.09 29.72 -10.23
CA ILE A 92 17.42 29.37 -9.71
C ILE A 92 18.26 28.73 -10.83
N VAL A 93 19.56 28.84 -10.72
CA VAL A 93 20.50 28.33 -11.75
C VAL A 93 20.73 26.83 -11.63
N ALA A 94 20.79 26.30 -10.41
CA ALA A 94 21.07 24.89 -10.14
C ALA A 94 20.18 24.38 -9.00
N ASN A 95 19.97 23.06 -8.99
CA ASN A 95 19.19 22.40 -7.94
C ASN A 95 20.08 22.20 -6.69
N PRO A 96 19.74 22.84 -5.54
CA PRO A 96 20.55 22.72 -4.34
C PRO A 96 20.52 21.32 -3.70
N CYS A 97 19.66 20.43 -4.17
CA CYS A 97 19.58 19.04 -3.68
C CYS A 97 20.47 18.06 -4.49
N ALA A 98 21.18 18.50 -5.52
CA ALA A 98 21.86 17.58 -6.46
C ALA A 98 22.88 16.69 -5.76
N ASP A 99 23.74 17.27 -4.93
CA ASP A 99 24.90 16.59 -4.31
C ASP A 99 24.72 16.37 -2.79
N THR A 100 23.48 16.22 -2.34
CA THR A 100 23.18 16.03 -0.91
C THR A 100 23.56 14.63 -0.46
N GLU A 101 24.36 14.53 0.60
CA GLU A 101 24.66 13.27 1.27
C GLU A 101 23.46 12.80 2.09
N LEU A 102 22.92 11.64 1.74
CA LEU A 102 21.72 11.08 2.38
C LEU A 102 22.07 9.87 3.25
N PRO A 103 21.46 9.74 4.44
CA PRO A 103 21.71 8.60 5.32
C PRO A 103 21.36 7.28 4.62
N LYS A 104 22.16 6.24 4.88
CA LYS A 104 21.94 4.90 4.33
C LYS A 104 20.68 4.28 4.92
N VAL A 105 19.85 3.71 4.06
CA VAL A 105 18.69 2.92 4.50
C VAL A 105 19.18 1.50 4.79
N ILE A 106 19.19 1.14 6.06
CA ILE A 106 19.44 -0.25 6.46
C ILE A 106 18.14 -1.02 6.22
N ALA A 107 18.20 -2.02 5.33
CA ALA A 107 17.08 -2.91 5.09
C ALA A 107 16.89 -3.80 6.32
N THR A 108 15.79 -3.61 7.04
CA THR A 108 15.38 -4.56 8.08
C THR A 108 14.53 -5.65 7.44
N LYS A 109 14.87 -6.91 7.75
CA LYS A 109 14.05 -8.05 7.31
C LYS A 109 12.67 -7.91 7.96
N GLN A 110 11.64 -7.78 7.14
CA GLN A 110 10.27 -7.66 7.66
C GLN A 110 9.82 -9.03 8.14
N ARG A 111 9.46 -9.15 9.43
CA ARG A 111 8.86 -10.37 9.97
C ARG A 111 7.45 -10.51 9.41
N THR A 112 7.12 -11.70 8.94
CA THR A 112 5.78 -12.05 8.46
C THR A 112 5.01 -12.72 9.59
N LEU A 113 3.75 -12.38 9.72
CA LEU A 113 2.80 -12.98 10.67
C LEU A 113 2.61 -14.46 10.29
N THR A 114 2.76 -15.36 11.25
CA THR A 114 2.45 -16.78 11.08
C THR A 114 0.94 -17.03 11.21
N PRO A 115 0.40 -18.17 10.73
CA PRO A 115 -1.00 -18.52 10.93
C PRO A 115 -1.40 -18.53 12.41
N GLN A 116 -0.59 -19.11 13.28
CA GLN A 116 -0.85 -19.17 14.73
C GLN A 116 -0.86 -17.78 15.39
N GLU A 117 0.05 -16.89 14.99
CA GLU A 117 0.04 -15.49 15.45
C GLU A 117 -1.17 -14.72 14.92
N PHE A 118 -1.64 -15.06 13.72
CA PHE A 118 -2.88 -14.49 13.20
C PHE A 118 -4.10 -14.91 14.02
N ASP A 119 -4.19 -16.18 14.41
CA ASP A 119 -5.29 -16.69 15.24
C ASP A 119 -5.33 -15.96 16.60
N LEU A 120 -4.17 -15.81 17.26
CA LEU A 120 -4.05 -15.03 18.50
C LEU A 120 -4.50 -13.56 18.32
N LEU A 121 -4.11 -12.96 17.20
CA LEU A 121 -4.51 -11.59 16.89
C LEU A 121 -6.02 -11.48 16.63
N LEU A 122 -6.59 -12.45 15.88
CA LEU A 122 -8.00 -12.49 15.53
C LEU A 122 -8.89 -12.65 16.79
N ASP A 123 -8.47 -13.46 17.73
CA ASP A 123 -9.15 -13.64 19.01
C ASP A 123 -9.20 -12.36 19.84
N ALA A 124 -8.17 -11.52 19.75
CA ALA A 124 -8.13 -10.22 20.38
C ALA A 124 -8.97 -9.14 19.67
N ILE A 125 -9.39 -9.38 18.42
CA ILE A 125 -10.25 -8.46 17.66
C ILE A 125 -11.69 -8.58 18.15
N PRO A 126 -12.40 -7.46 18.43
CA PRO A 126 -13.83 -7.50 18.75
C PRO A 126 -14.63 -8.21 17.66
N GLU A 127 -15.56 -9.10 18.05
CA GLU A 127 -16.32 -10.00 17.17
C GLU A 127 -16.88 -9.29 15.92
N ARG A 128 -17.43 -8.11 16.11
CA ARG A 128 -17.96 -7.27 15.02
C ARG A 128 -16.99 -7.07 13.84
N TYR A 129 -15.68 -7.09 14.09
CA TYR A 129 -14.64 -6.80 13.10
C TYR A 129 -13.85 -8.04 12.68
N ARG A 130 -14.08 -9.20 13.30
CA ARG A 130 -13.32 -10.43 13.01
C ARG A 130 -13.42 -10.81 11.54
N LEU A 131 -14.64 -10.92 10.99
CA LEU A 131 -14.85 -11.26 9.58
C LEU A 131 -14.15 -10.26 8.62
N MET A 132 -14.09 -8.97 8.96
CA MET A 132 -13.36 -7.99 8.16
C MET A 132 -11.84 -8.26 8.17
N VAL A 133 -11.30 -8.66 9.31
CA VAL A 133 -9.88 -9.00 9.46
C VAL A 133 -9.55 -10.33 8.76
N GLU A 134 -10.43 -11.32 8.89
CA GLU A 134 -10.36 -12.59 8.13
C GLU A 134 -10.43 -12.35 6.63
N THR A 135 -11.34 -11.47 6.17
CA THR A 135 -11.39 -11.09 4.76
C THR A 135 -10.07 -10.46 4.28
N ALA A 136 -9.43 -9.64 5.12
CA ALA A 136 -8.16 -9.02 4.76
C ALA A 136 -7.03 -10.04 4.57
N ILE A 137 -6.97 -11.09 5.41
CA ILE A 137 -5.96 -12.16 5.28
C ILE A 137 -6.32 -13.15 4.16
N GLU A 138 -7.58 -13.52 4.01
CA GLU A 138 -8.07 -14.45 2.96
C GLU A 138 -7.85 -13.90 1.55
N THR A 139 -8.00 -12.58 1.37
CA THR A 139 -8.02 -11.96 0.04
C THR A 139 -6.77 -11.15 -0.28
N GLY A 140 -6.01 -10.75 0.72
CA GLY A 140 -4.89 -9.82 0.55
C GLY A 140 -5.30 -8.43 0.05
N MET A 141 -6.56 -8.04 0.13
CA MET A 141 -7.06 -6.75 -0.34
C MET A 141 -6.36 -5.55 0.32
N ARG A 142 -6.23 -4.46 -0.43
CA ARG A 142 -5.84 -3.15 0.13
C ARG A 142 -6.98 -2.60 1.00
N TRP A 143 -6.66 -1.77 2.00
CA TRP A 143 -7.68 -1.18 2.88
C TRP A 143 -8.85 -0.54 2.13
N GLY A 144 -8.57 0.27 1.10
CA GLY A 144 -9.61 0.94 0.33
C GLY A 144 -10.52 0.00 -0.45
N GLU A 145 -10.00 -1.14 -0.92
CA GLU A 145 -10.75 -2.21 -1.58
C GLU A 145 -11.62 -2.96 -0.57
N LEU A 146 -11.05 -3.27 0.60
CA LEU A 146 -11.74 -3.98 1.68
C LEU A 146 -12.96 -3.22 2.19
N ILE A 147 -12.84 -1.91 2.42
CA ILE A 147 -13.97 -1.09 2.89
C ILE A 147 -14.95 -0.69 1.79
N ALA A 148 -14.61 -0.97 0.52
CA ALA A 148 -15.49 -0.78 -0.62
C ALA A 148 -16.22 -2.07 -1.02
N LEU A 149 -15.91 -3.21 -0.39
CA LEU A 149 -16.47 -4.50 -0.73
C LEU A 149 -17.97 -4.52 -0.47
N LYS A 150 -18.71 -5.08 -1.44
CA LYS A 150 -20.17 -5.19 -1.44
C LYS A 150 -20.59 -6.62 -1.80
N PRO A 151 -21.80 -7.08 -1.43
CA PRO A 151 -22.31 -8.39 -1.82
C PRO A 151 -22.26 -8.64 -3.33
N ARG A 152 -22.49 -7.63 -4.18
CA ARG A 152 -22.43 -7.75 -5.64
C ARG A 152 -21.06 -8.13 -6.22
N HIS A 153 -19.99 -7.95 -5.45
CA HIS A 153 -18.62 -8.29 -5.86
C HIS A 153 -18.30 -9.77 -5.65
N ILE A 154 -19.20 -10.53 -5.04
CA ILE A 154 -19.00 -11.92 -4.63
C ILE A 154 -19.87 -12.83 -5.50
N ASP A 155 -19.25 -13.73 -6.23
CA ASP A 155 -19.94 -14.82 -6.93
C ASP A 155 -19.86 -16.09 -6.08
N PHE A 156 -20.97 -16.39 -5.39
CA PHE A 156 -21.08 -17.55 -4.51
C PHE A 156 -21.01 -18.88 -5.27
N LEU A 157 -21.49 -18.91 -6.53
CA LEU A 157 -21.47 -20.13 -7.36
C LEU A 157 -20.09 -20.46 -7.85
N ARG A 158 -19.38 -19.43 -8.38
CA ARG A 158 -18.02 -19.58 -8.88
C ARG A 158 -16.96 -19.51 -7.77
N LYS A 159 -17.37 -19.18 -6.54
CA LYS A 159 -16.49 -18.97 -5.39
C LYS A 159 -15.41 -17.93 -5.67
N THR A 160 -15.79 -16.78 -6.22
CA THR A 160 -14.84 -15.73 -6.59
C THR A 160 -15.25 -14.36 -6.05
N ILE A 161 -14.26 -13.49 -5.89
CA ILE A 161 -14.46 -12.05 -5.67
C ILE A 161 -13.89 -11.30 -6.87
N THR A 162 -14.64 -10.30 -7.34
CA THR A 162 -14.15 -9.32 -8.32
C THR A 162 -13.93 -7.98 -7.63
N VAL A 163 -12.70 -7.51 -7.58
CA VAL A 163 -12.33 -6.21 -7.02
C VAL A 163 -12.40 -5.16 -8.10
N THR A 164 -13.46 -4.37 -8.09
CA THR A 164 -13.71 -3.28 -9.04
C THR A 164 -13.60 -1.92 -8.41
N ASP A 165 -13.95 -1.81 -7.12
CA ASP A 165 -14.12 -0.54 -6.44
C ASP A 165 -13.06 -0.33 -5.36
N THR A 166 -12.73 0.92 -5.09
CA THR A 166 -11.96 1.31 -3.91
C THR A 166 -12.54 2.61 -3.32
N ILE A 167 -12.42 2.77 -2.02
CA ILE A 167 -12.78 4.00 -1.33
C ILE A 167 -11.50 4.68 -0.84
N MET A 168 -11.31 5.92 -1.28
CA MET A 168 -10.27 6.79 -0.74
C MET A 168 -10.80 7.54 0.48
N GLU A 169 -10.07 7.47 1.59
CA GLU A 169 -10.33 8.32 2.76
C GLU A 169 -9.41 9.53 2.68
N VAL A 170 -9.98 10.73 2.53
CA VAL A 170 -9.28 12.01 2.48
C VAL A 170 -9.91 13.00 3.45
N SER A 171 -9.17 13.99 3.90
CA SER A 171 -9.80 15.09 4.65
C SER A 171 -10.69 15.91 3.70
N LYS A 172 -11.81 16.42 4.20
CA LYS A 172 -12.76 17.22 3.40
C LYS A 172 -12.07 18.37 2.66
N ARG A 173 -11.04 18.99 3.26
CA ARG A 173 -10.24 20.07 2.68
C ARG A 173 -9.51 19.66 1.39
N HIS A 174 -9.13 18.39 1.26
CA HIS A 174 -8.37 17.87 0.11
C HIS A 174 -9.22 16.96 -0.79
N SER A 175 -10.50 16.81 -0.46
CA SER A 175 -11.44 16.01 -1.23
C SER A 175 -11.90 16.79 -2.48
N PRO A 176 -11.91 16.14 -3.66
CA PRO A 176 -12.45 16.76 -4.87
C PRO A 176 -13.97 16.95 -4.82
N THR A 177 -14.67 16.20 -3.96
CA THR A 177 -16.12 16.22 -3.81
C THR A 177 -16.59 16.91 -2.51
N GLY A 178 -15.65 17.30 -1.64
CA GLY A 178 -15.96 17.77 -0.28
C GLY A 178 -16.30 16.65 0.71
N GLU A 179 -16.42 15.41 0.24
CA GLU A 179 -16.74 14.25 1.07
C GLU A 179 -15.45 13.58 1.60
N ARG A 180 -15.54 12.99 2.81
CA ARG A 180 -14.40 12.26 3.42
C ARG A 180 -14.07 10.98 2.69
N TYR A 181 -15.08 10.29 2.20
CA TYR A 181 -14.97 9.01 1.53
C TYR A 181 -15.30 9.19 0.05
N VAL A 182 -14.31 9.04 -0.79
CA VAL A 182 -14.45 9.24 -2.24
C VAL A 182 -14.37 7.88 -2.91
N PRO A 183 -15.48 7.36 -3.46
CA PRO A 183 -15.46 6.15 -4.26
C PRO A 183 -14.64 6.35 -5.53
N LYS A 184 -13.87 5.33 -5.90
CA LYS A 184 -13.17 5.23 -7.17
C LYS A 184 -13.61 3.95 -7.88
N PRO A 185 -13.94 4.02 -9.18
CA PRO A 185 -14.39 2.86 -9.94
C PRO A 185 -13.26 1.89 -10.30
N TYR A 186 -12.03 2.13 -9.88
CA TYR A 186 -10.89 1.24 -10.16
C TYR A 186 -9.90 1.21 -9.00
N PRO A 187 -9.25 0.04 -8.74
CA PRO A 187 -8.07 -0.05 -7.89
C PRO A 187 -6.94 0.86 -8.42
N LYS A 188 -5.93 1.06 -7.60
CA LYS A 188 -4.81 1.98 -7.90
C LYS A 188 -4.11 1.70 -9.24
N ASP A 189 -4.15 0.46 -9.71
CA ASP A 189 -3.48 -0.02 -10.93
C ASP A 189 -4.44 -0.11 -12.14
N ASN A 190 -5.64 0.49 -12.02
CA ASN A 190 -6.68 0.65 -13.07
C ASN A 190 -7.30 -0.62 -13.67
N GLU A 191 -7.02 -1.81 -13.15
CA GLU A 191 -7.59 -3.05 -13.66
C GLU A 191 -8.42 -3.78 -12.60
N PRO A 192 -9.66 -4.19 -12.91
CA PRO A 192 -10.42 -5.14 -12.11
C PRO A 192 -9.66 -6.46 -12.02
N ARG A 193 -9.70 -7.12 -10.87
CA ARG A 193 -9.15 -8.46 -10.72
C ARG A 193 -10.16 -9.39 -10.06
N THR A 194 -10.22 -10.63 -10.57
CA THR A 194 -11.08 -11.69 -10.05
C THR A 194 -10.20 -12.83 -9.54
N PHE A 195 -10.48 -13.32 -8.35
CA PHE A 195 -9.77 -14.45 -7.75
C PHE A 195 -10.68 -15.30 -6.88
N GLY A 196 -10.28 -16.57 -6.71
CA GLY A 196 -11.02 -17.54 -5.89
C GLY A 196 -10.92 -17.26 -4.39
N VAL A 197 -11.94 -17.68 -3.64
CA VAL A 197 -11.98 -17.63 -2.18
C VAL A 197 -12.44 -18.98 -1.62
N SER A 198 -12.10 -19.25 -0.34
CA SER A 198 -12.46 -20.49 0.32
C SER A 198 -13.98 -20.60 0.57
N GLN A 199 -14.48 -21.85 0.59
CA GLN A 199 -15.88 -22.10 0.95
C GLN A 199 -16.17 -21.62 2.38
N TYR A 200 -15.25 -21.87 3.31
CA TYR A 200 -15.38 -21.41 4.69
C TYR A 200 -15.65 -19.89 4.75
N TRP A 201 -14.85 -19.09 4.05
CA TRP A 201 -15.06 -17.64 4.03
C TRP A 201 -16.40 -17.24 3.40
N LEU A 202 -16.81 -17.91 2.32
CA LEU A 202 -18.11 -17.66 1.68
C LEU A 202 -19.29 -17.92 2.62
N ASP A 203 -19.22 -18.99 3.41
CA ASP A 203 -20.27 -19.33 4.38
C ASP A 203 -20.39 -18.26 5.47
N GLN A 204 -19.24 -17.77 5.99
CA GLN A 204 -19.19 -16.68 6.96
C GLN A 204 -19.77 -15.38 6.38
N VAL A 205 -19.43 -15.05 5.16
CA VAL A 205 -19.95 -13.86 4.48
C VAL A 205 -21.43 -13.97 4.18
N ALA A 206 -21.91 -15.12 3.72
CA ALA A 206 -23.32 -15.35 3.49
C ALA A 206 -24.15 -15.17 4.78
N GLN A 207 -23.65 -15.71 5.89
CA GLN A 207 -24.28 -15.54 7.20
C GLN A 207 -24.25 -14.07 7.65
N HIS A 208 -23.14 -13.36 7.42
CA HIS A 208 -23.01 -11.94 7.73
C HIS A 208 -24.01 -11.08 6.93
N ILE A 209 -24.12 -11.33 5.62
CA ILE A 209 -25.09 -10.65 4.74
C ILE A 209 -26.52 -10.86 5.25
N LYS A 210 -26.86 -12.11 5.58
CA LYS A 210 -28.19 -12.49 6.12
C LYS A 210 -28.47 -11.79 7.46
N ASN A 211 -27.54 -11.88 8.41
CA ASN A 211 -27.70 -11.32 9.77
C ASN A 211 -27.84 -9.81 9.76
N ARG A 212 -27.22 -9.12 8.80
CA ARG A 212 -27.27 -7.67 8.67
C ARG A 212 -28.28 -7.20 7.62
N SER A 213 -29.00 -8.12 6.98
CA SER A 213 -29.96 -7.82 5.90
C SER A 213 -29.36 -6.91 4.82
N LEU A 214 -28.12 -7.18 4.41
CA LEU A 214 -27.41 -6.35 3.43
C LEU A 214 -27.98 -6.56 2.03
N GLY A 215 -28.30 -5.45 1.37
CA GLY A 215 -28.62 -5.42 -0.04
C GLY A 215 -27.38 -5.55 -0.93
N ARG A 216 -27.62 -5.75 -2.22
CA ARG A 216 -26.56 -6.00 -3.22
C ARG A 216 -25.47 -4.91 -3.26
N ASP A 217 -25.86 -3.65 -3.02
CA ASP A 217 -25.03 -2.48 -3.13
C ASP A 217 -24.57 -1.89 -1.79
N ASP A 218 -24.96 -2.51 -0.68
CA ASP A 218 -24.51 -2.10 0.64
C ASP A 218 -23.06 -2.47 0.88
N LEU A 219 -22.38 -1.69 1.73
CA LEU A 219 -21.02 -2.04 2.15
C LEU A 219 -21.04 -3.29 3.03
N LEU A 220 -20.23 -4.29 2.66
CA LEU A 220 -20.11 -5.52 3.46
C LEU A 220 -19.63 -5.20 4.88
N PHE A 221 -18.69 -4.25 5.00
CA PHE A 221 -18.14 -3.78 6.27
C PHE A 221 -18.41 -2.28 6.44
N ALA A 222 -19.36 -1.96 7.28
CA ALA A 222 -19.76 -0.57 7.53
C ALA A 222 -19.82 -0.25 9.03
N THR A 223 -19.82 1.05 9.34
CA THR A 223 -20.19 1.53 10.68
C THR A 223 -21.66 1.23 10.98
N THR A 224 -22.11 1.49 12.20
CA THR A 224 -23.55 1.39 12.54
C THR A 224 -24.42 2.33 11.73
N ALA A 225 -23.85 3.42 11.23
CA ALA A 225 -24.55 4.39 10.37
C ALA A 225 -24.45 4.06 8.87
N GLY A 226 -23.97 2.86 8.48
CA GLY A 226 -23.83 2.46 7.08
C GLY A 226 -22.67 3.12 6.33
N THR A 227 -21.83 3.92 7.00
CA THR A 227 -20.69 4.60 6.36
C THR A 227 -19.43 3.74 6.34
N PRO A 228 -18.47 4.01 5.43
CA PRO A 228 -17.19 3.30 5.42
C PRO A 228 -16.45 3.42 6.75
N ILE A 229 -15.73 2.37 7.13
CA ILE A 229 -14.92 2.34 8.35
C ILE A 229 -13.66 3.19 8.14
N SER A 230 -13.45 4.18 9.01
CA SER A 230 -12.25 5.02 8.97
C SER A 230 -11.00 4.23 9.33
N ARG A 231 -9.98 4.31 8.46
CA ARG A 231 -8.69 3.64 8.67
C ARG A 231 -8.03 4.05 9.99
N ASN A 232 -8.03 5.35 10.27
CA ASN A 232 -7.39 5.85 11.51
C ASN A 232 -8.16 5.42 12.75
N THR A 233 -9.49 5.50 12.72
CA THR A 233 -10.36 5.08 13.85
C THR A 233 -10.21 3.58 14.09
N PHE A 234 -10.26 2.76 13.05
CA PHE A 234 -10.04 1.31 13.17
C PHE A 234 -8.65 1.02 13.75
N ARG A 235 -7.60 1.65 13.18
CA ARG A 235 -6.24 1.48 13.67
C ARG A 235 -6.10 1.81 15.16
N THR A 236 -6.60 2.97 15.59
CA THR A 236 -6.34 3.46 16.95
C THR A 236 -7.26 2.82 18.00
N ARG A 237 -8.51 2.52 17.65
CA ARG A 237 -9.50 2.02 18.63
C ARG A 237 -9.67 0.50 18.64
N ILE A 238 -9.31 -0.18 17.56
CA ILE A 238 -9.51 -1.63 17.42
C ILE A 238 -8.17 -2.34 17.25
N TRP A 239 -7.42 -1.99 16.20
CA TRP A 239 -6.23 -2.72 15.79
C TRP A 239 -5.08 -2.65 16.80
N LEU A 240 -4.66 -1.45 17.18
CA LEU A 240 -3.55 -1.28 18.14
C LEU A 240 -3.84 -1.89 19.52
N PRO A 241 -5.04 -1.74 20.12
CA PRO A 241 -5.39 -2.47 21.33
C PRO A 241 -5.33 -3.99 21.15
N ALA A 242 -5.87 -4.53 20.04
CA ALA A 242 -5.85 -5.96 19.77
C ALA A 242 -4.42 -6.50 19.62
N VAL A 243 -3.56 -5.82 18.86
CA VAL A 243 -2.14 -6.20 18.74
C VAL A 243 -1.46 -6.22 20.10
N LYS A 244 -1.75 -5.24 20.97
CA LYS A 244 -1.17 -5.16 22.30
C LYS A 244 -1.59 -6.32 23.23
N THR A 245 -2.83 -6.82 23.08
CA THR A 245 -3.40 -7.87 23.95
C THR A 245 -3.28 -9.27 23.35
N SER A 246 -2.97 -9.41 22.06
CA SER A 246 -2.92 -10.71 21.36
C SER A 246 -1.77 -11.61 21.78
N GLY A 247 -0.73 -11.09 22.43
CA GLY A 247 0.52 -11.85 22.70
C GLY A 247 1.48 -11.92 21.50
N VAL A 248 1.16 -11.29 20.38
CA VAL A 248 2.09 -11.21 19.23
C VAL A 248 3.23 -10.24 19.57
N GLU A 249 4.47 -10.71 19.51
CA GLU A 249 5.65 -10.00 20.05
C GLU A 249 6.19 -8.86 19.16
N PHE A 250 5.57 -8.58 18.03
CA PHE A 250 6.00 -7.51 17.13
C PHE A 250 4.85 -6.62 16.68
N ASN A 251 5.18 -5.41 16.22
CA ASN A 251 4.16 -4.46 15.80
C ASN A 251 3.59 -4.83 14.43
N VAL A 252 2.42 -5.47 14.42
CA VAL A 252 1.68 -5.84 13.21
C VAL A 252 0.82 -4.66 12.75
N ARG A 253 0.91 -4.30 11.47
CA ARG A 253 0.04 -3.30 10.83
C ARG A 253 -1.04 -4.00 10.02
N MET A 254 -2.19 -3.38 9.81
CA MET A 254 -3.23 -3.94 8.92
C MET A 254 -2.72 -4.33 7.53
N HIS A 255 -1.75 -3.59 6.99
CA HIS A 255 -1.16 -3.92 5.69
C HIS A 255 -0.26 -5.17 5.73
N ASP A 256 0.20 -5.55 6.90
CA ASP A 256 1.02 -6.75 7.09
C ASP A 256 0.19 -8.04 6.92
N LEU A 257 -1.15 -7.98 7.03
CA LEU A 257 -2.04 -9.09 6.64
C LEU A 257 -1.91 -9.41 5.14
N ARG A 258 -1.84 -8.40 4.29
CA ARG A 258 -1.59 -8.61 2.85
C ARG A 258 -0.20 -9.18 2.60
N HIS A 259 0.80 -8.80 3.39
CA HIS A 259 2.12 -9.39 3.35
C HIS A 259 2.10 -10.85 3.79
N ALA A 260 1.38 -11.17 4.87
CA ALA A 260 1.20 -12.53 5.36
C ALA A 260 0.48 -13.40 4.31
N HIS A 261 -0.62 -12.91 3.73
CA HIS A 261 -1.33 -13.58 2.63
C HIS A 261 -0.39 -13.98 1.49
N ALA A 262 0.42 -13.03 0.98
CA ALA A 262 1.39 -13.32 -0.07
C ALA A 262 2.42 -14.38 0.34
N SER A 263 2.99 -14.24 1.55
CA SER A 263 3.99 -15.15 2.06
C SER A 263 3.43 -16.55 2.31
N TRP A 264 2.19 -16.69 2.79
CA TRP A 264 1.54 -17.97 3.02
C TRP A 264 1.22 -18.68 1.70
N LEU A 265 0.77 -17.97 0.67
CA LEU A 265 0.54 -18.54 -0.66
C LEU A 265 1.84 -19.08 -1.26
N LEU A 266 2.91 -18.30 -1.21
CA LEU A 266 4.23 -18.72 -1.72
C LEU A 266 4.79 -19.91 -0.92
N ALA A 267 4.67 -19.88 0.41
CA ALA A 267 5.07 -21.00 1.27
C ALA A 267 4.22 -22.26 1.01
N GLY A 268 2.94 -22.09 0.63
CA GLY A 268 2.04 -23.16 0.22
C GLY A 268 2.30 -23.71 -1.19
N GLY A 269 3.27 -23.14 -1.93
CA GLY A 269 3.66 -23.62 -3.26
C GLY A 269 3.02 -22.89 -4.44
N SER A 270 2.29 -21.81 -4.18
CA SER A 270 1.78 -20.96 -5.28
C SER A 270 2.93 -20.31 -6.04
N ASP A 271 2.80 -20.18 -7.35
CA ASP A 271 3.78 -19.45 -8.16
C ASP A 271 3.69 -17.92 -7.94
N LEU A 272 4.82 -17.24 -8.17
CA LEU A 272 4.93 -15.82 -7.94
C LEU A 272 3.98 -14.99 -8.81
N ALA A 273 3.78 -15.37 -10.08
CA ALA A 273 2.96 -14.65 -11.03
C ALA A 273 1.48 -14.69 -10.60
N SER A 274 0.97 -15.86 -10.21
CA SER A 274 -0.42 -15.98 -9.72
C SER A 274 -0.65 -15.20 -8.42
N VAL A 275 0.35 -15.14 -7.53
CA VAL A 275 0.26 -14.29 -6.31
C VAL A 275 0.28 -12.81 -6.67
N MET A 276 1.07 -12.40 -7.66
CA MET A 276 1.08 -11.02 -8.17
C MET A 276 -0.28 -10.61 -8.73
N ASP A 277 -0.87 -11.43 -9.60
CA ASP A 277 -2.18 -11.18 -10.21
C ASP A 277 -3.27 -11.10 -9.14
N ARG A 278 -3.30 -12.05 -8.21
CA ARG A 278 -4.23 -12.04 -7.09
C ARG A 278 -4.15 -10.77 -6.27
N LEU A 279 -2.95 -10.29 -6.01
CA LEU A 279 -2.72 -9.06 -5.27
C LEU A 279 -2.93 -7.79 -6.12
N GLY A 280 -2.86 -7.86 -7.43
CA GLY A 280 -2.85 -6.70 -8.32
C GLY A 280 -1.57 -5.89 -8.10
N HIS A 281 -0.40 -6.53 -8.27
CA HIS A 281 0.90 -5.86 -8.24
C HIS A 281 1.39 -5.64 -9.67
N ALA A 282 1.48 -4.38 -10.09
CA ALA A 282 1.99 -4.01 -11.41
C ALA A 282 3.49 -4.32 -11.61
N HIS A 283 4.25 -4.50 -10.51
CA HIS A 283 5.70 -4.71 -10.56
C HIS A 283 6.12 -5.91 -9.72
N ILE A 284 6.90 -6.80 -10.33
CA ILE A 284 7.44 -8.02 -9.71
C ILE A 284 8.21 -7.71 -8.42
N GLN A 285 9.01 -6.64 -8.40
CA GLN A 285 9.80 -6.17 -7.25
C GLN A 285 8.96 -5.94 -5.98
N THR A 286 7.66 -5.72 -6.14
CA THR A 286 6.75 -5.54 -5.00
C THR A 286 6.46 -6.89 -4.33
N THR A 287 6.46 -7.98 -5.10
CA THR A 287 6.17 -9.34 -4.62
C THR A 287 7.46 -10.13 -4.30
N GLU A 288 8.57 -9.84 -4.97
CA GLU A 288 9.90 -10.44 -4.68
C GLU A 288 10.35 -10.26 -3.23
N LYS A 289 9.87 -9.23 -2.55
CA LYS A 289 10.14 -9.00 -1.11
C LYS A 289 9.62 -10.13 -0.22
N TYR A 290 8.71 -10.95 -0.72
CA TYR A 290 8.14 -12.12 -0.03
C TYR A 290 8.85 -13.42 -0.37
N LEU A 291 9.71 -13.42 -1.38
CA LEU A 291 10.58 -14.54 -1.71
C LEU A 291 11.68 -14.65 -0.63
N HIS A 292 11.32 -15.21 0.51
CA HIS A 292 12.33 -15.85 1.35
C HIS A 292 12.50 -17.24 0.79
N ALA A 293 13.66 -17.52 0.18
CA ALA A 293 13.95 -18.88 -0.26
C ALA A 293 13.71 -19.82 0.93
N PRO A 294 12.72 -20.73 0.86
CA PRO A 294 12.57 -21.75 1.90
C PRO A 294 13.87 -22.50 2.00
N ALA A 295 14.23 -23.03 3.16
CA ALA A 295 15.46 -23.82 3.34
C ALA A 295 15.53 -25.04 2.40
N ASP A 296 14.39 -25.46 1.84
CA ASP A 296 14.23 -26.59 0.90
C ASP A 296 14.04 -26.15 -0.57
N ALA A 297 14.20 -24.86 -0.90
CA ALA A 297 13.97 -24.35 -2.27
C ALA A 297 14.87 -25.03 -3.30
N ASP A 298 16.12 -25.28 -2.95
CA ASP A 298 17.08 -25.99 -3.83
C ASP A 298 16.68 -27.44 -4.05
N GLN A 299 16.23 -28.14 -3.00
CA GLN A 299 15.72 -29.51 -3.10
C GLN A 299 14.46 -29.60 -3.97
N LYS A 300 13.55 -28.61 -3.90
CA LYS A 300 12.38 -28.53 -4.78
C LYS A 300 12.77 -28.33 -6.24
N ASN A 301 13.78 -27.48 -6.50
CA ASN A 301 14.31 -27.25 -7.83
C ASN A 301 14.92 -28.53 -8.41
N LEU A 302 15.71 -29.24 -7.63
CA LEU A 302 16.28 -30.55 -8.03
C LEU A 302 15.19 -31.58 -8.34
N THR A 303 14.17 -31.68 -7.48
CA THR A 303 13.03 -32.58 -7.68
C THR A 303 12.24 -32.23 -8.95
N ALA A 304 12.09 -30.94 -9.26
CA ALA A 304 11.42 -30.49 -10.49
C ALA A 304 12.24 -30.84 -11.73
N LEU A 305 13.57 -30.68 -11.69
CA LEU A 305 14.47 -31.10 -12.76
C LEU A 305 14.43 -32.63 -12.98
N ASP A 306 14.42 -33.40 -11.91
CA ASP A 306 14.32 -34.86 -11.99
C ASP A 306 12.98 -35.29 -12.59
N LYS A 307 11.89 -34.68 -12.23
CA LYS A 307 10.57 -34.94 -12.84
C LYS A 307 10.57 -34.69 -14.35
N ILE A 308 11.17 -33.59 -14.80
CA ILE A 308 11.25 -33.27 -16.23
C ILE A 308 12.16 -34.25 -16.96
N ARG A 309 13.32 -34.61 -16.38
CA ARG A 309 14.26 -35.57 -16.98
C ARG A 309 13.70 -36.96 -17.06
N ASN A 310 12.92 -37.36 -16.07
CA ASN A 310 12.38 -38.73 -15.95
C ASN A 310 10.95 -38.83 -16.49
N SER A 311 10.37 -37.77 -17.06
CA SER A 311 9.11 -37.82 -17.82
C SER A 311 9.37 -38.61 -19.10
N PRO A 312 8.66 -39.73 -19.39
CA PRO A 312 8.84 -40.44 -20.66
C PRO A 312 8.51 -39.48 -21.81
N SER A 313 9.42 -39.40 -22.79
CA SER A 313 9.25 -38.62 -24.02
C SER A 313 7.99 -39.12 -24.73
N GLY A 314 6.88 -38.44 -24.52
CA GLY A 314 5.63 -38.70 -25.21
C GLY A 314 5.77 -38.27 -26.67
N SER A 315 5.82 -39.26 -27.57
CA SER A 315 5.44 -39.27 -29.00
C SER A 315 5.36 -37.89 -29.68
N HIS A 316 6.35 -37.58 -30.49
CA HIS A 316 6.17 -36.66 -31.63
C HIS A 316 5.00 -37.19 -32.47
N PRO A 317 4.03 -36.36 -32.85
CA PRO A 317 3.11 -36.73 -33.91
C PRO A 317 3.90 -36.80 -35.21
N GLU A 318 3.86 -37.97 -35.87
CA GLU A 318 4.39 -38.12 -37.20
C GLU A 318 3.74 -37.13 -38.19
N PRO A 319 4.48 -36.54 -39.11
CA PRO A 319 3.91 -35.74 -40.13
C PRO A 319 3.10 -36.65 -41.09
N THR A 320 1.80 -36.54 -41.06
CA THR A 320 0.92 -37.09 -42.11
C THR A 320 1.29 -36.44 -43.41
N GLY A 321 2.03 -37.13 -44.27
CA GLY A 321 2.14 -36.83 -45.68
C GLY A 321 0.85 -37.28 -46.38
N GLU A 322 0.27 -36.36 -47.05
CA GLU A 322 -0.26 -36.36 -48.45
C GLU A 322 -1.01 -35.04 -48.67
#